data_9780409825d8493a528363a065d7a33a
#
_entry.id   9780409825d8493a528363a065d7a33a
#
_cell.length_a   1.000
_cell.length_b   1.000
_cell.length_c   1.000
_cell.angle_alpha   90.00
_cell.angle_beta   90.00
_cell.angle_gamma   90.00
#
_symmetry.space_group_name_H-M   'P 1'
#
loop_
_entity.id
_entity.type
_entity.pdbx_description
1 polymer ?
#
loop_
_entity_poly.entity_id
_entity_poly.type
_entity_poly.pdbx_seq_one_letter_code
_entity_poly.pdbx_strand_id
1 'polypeptide(L)'
;MELLEKRILAEGKVRPGNILKVDSFLNHQLDPELFHAMAEELRRLFAGERVDKILTVEASGIALAVMTGYVFGCRAAFAKKSKSKNISDDVYSAEVVSYTHGNTNTVILSKEYLHAGERVLIVDDFLATGAALEGLMSIVSQAGAELAGAGIAVEKVFQGGGDALRARGVRVESLARIASMSDTGLTFVQN
;
A
#
# COMPACT_ATOMS: atom_id res chain seq x y z
N MET A 1 15.03 0.86 0.25
CA MET A 1 15.51 -0.57 0.25
C MET A 1 16.26 -0.84 -1.04
N GLU A 2 17.56 -1.03 -0.94
CA GLU A 2 18.46 -1.11 -2.10
C GLU A 2 18.10 -2.24 -3.09
N LEU A 3 17.65 -3.39 -2.59
CA LEU A 3 17.25 -4.51 -3.45
C LEU A 3 16.08 -4.14 -4.38
N LEU A 4 15.04 -3.49 -3.84
CA LEU A 4 13.89 -3.06 -4.63
C LEU A 4 14.26 -1.94 -5.62
N GLU A 5 15.09 -0.98 -5.21
CA GLU A 5 15.56 0.11 -6.07
C GLU A 5 16.38 -0.42 -7.25
N LYS A 6 17.29 -1.37 -7.01
CA LYS A 6 18.04 -2.05 -8.07
C LYS A 6 17.12 -2.79 -9.04
N ARG A 7 16.10 -3.48 -8.53
CA ARG A 7 15.12 -4.18 -9.36
C ARG A 7 14.32 -3.21 -10.22
N ILE A 8 13.89 -2.09 -9.65
CA ILE A 8 13.18 -1.02 -10.39
C ILE A 8 14.05 -0.45 -11.50
N LEU A 9 15.34 -0.18 -11.24
CA LEU A 9 16.27 0.34 -12.26
C LEU A 9 16.54 -0.67 -13.39
N ALA A 10 16.62 -1.96 -13.05
CA ALA A 10 16.94 -3.01 -14.02
C ALA A 10 15.74 -3.39 -14.92
N GLU A 11 14.54 -3.45 -14.37
CA GLU A 11 13.37 -4.02 -15.06
C GLU A 11 12.18 -3.04 -15.17
N GLY A 12 12.17 -1.97 -14.36
CA GLY A 12 11.13 -0.95 -14.41
C GLY A 12 11.14 -0.18 -15.73
N LYS A 13 9.94 0.16 -16.22
CA LYS A 13 9.79 0.94 -17.45
C LYS A 13 9.03 2.22 -17.16
N VAL A 14 9.70 3.35 -17.35
CA VAL A 14 9.05 4.66 -17.26
C VAL A 14 8.27 4.93 -18.54
N ARG A 15 7.09 5.51 -18.39
CA ARG A 15 6.20 5.92 -19.49
C ARG A 15 5.76 7.37 -19.29
N PRO A 16 5.38 8.08 -20.36
CA PRO A 16 4.84 9.44 -20.26
C PRO A 16 3.69 9.53 -19.26
N GLY A 17 3.57 10.66 -18.57
CA GLY A 17 2.55 10.87 -17.54
C GLY A 17 2.95 10.34 -16.16
N ASN A 18 4.23 10.23 -15.86
CA ASN A 18 4.74 9.76 -14.56
C ASN A 18 4.29 8.33 -14.22
N ILE A 19 4.19 7.46 -15.23
CA ILE A 19 3.83 6.06 -15.05
C ILE A 19 5.09 5.23 -14.92
N LEU A 20 5.25 4.52 -13.81
CA LEU A 20 6.26 3.49 -13.63
C LEU A 20 5.60 2.11 -13.72
N LYS A 21 6.01 1.32 -14.71
CA LYS A 21 5.59 -0.07 -14.87
C LYS A 21 6.62 -1.00 -14.23
N VAL A 22 6.17 -1.78 -13.28
CA VAL A 22 6.93 -2.81 -12.55
C VAL A 22 6.25 -4.17 -12.69
N ASP A 23 5.62 -4.37 -13.85
CA ASP A 23 4.72 -5.49 -14.12
C ASP A 23 5.44 -6.85 -14.07
N SER A 24 6.77 -6.88 -14.36
CA SER A 24 7.57 -8.11 -14.42
C SER A 24 7.84 -8.75 -13.07
N PHE A 25 7.66 -8.00 -11.95
CA PHE A 25 8.01 -8.51 -10.61
C PHE A 25 7.09 -8.08 -9.48
N LEU A 26 6.22 -7.06 -9.69
CA LEU A 26 5.40 -6.50 -8.59
C LEU A 26 3.89 -6.53 -8.87
N ASN A 27 3.43 -6.18 -10.09
CA ASN A 27 2.01 -5.87 -10.33
C ASN A 27 1.29 -6.84 -11.27
N HIS A 28 2.00 -7.60 -12.09
CA HIS A 28 1.42 -8.56 -13.03
C HIS A 28 2.03 -9.94 -12.88
N GLN A 29 3.35 -10.02 -12.98
CA GLN A 29 4.12 -11.17 -12.51
C GLN A 29 4.65 -10.82 -11.12
N LEU A 30 4.59 -11.78 -10.21
CA LEU A 30 4.98 -11.61 -8.81
C LEU A 30 6.26 -12.40 -8.55
N ASP A 31 7.26 -11.73 -7.95
CA ASP A 31 8.51 -12.36 -7.50
C ASP A 31 8.41 -12.67 -5.99
N PRO A 32 8.16 -13.94 -5.58
CA PRO A 32 7.94 -14.26 -4.17
C PRO A 32 9.13 -13.95 -3.27
N GLU A 33 10.36 -14.08 -3.78
CA GLU A 33 11.58 -13.79 -3.01
C GLU A 33 11.68 -12.29 -2.73
N LEU A 34 11.37 -11.45 -3.72
CA LEU A 34 11.33 -10.00 -3.55
C LEU A 34 10.23 -9.60 -2.57
N PHE A 35 9.03 -10.18 -2.67
CA PHE A 35 7.95 -9.90 -1.72
C PHE A 35 8.31 -10.31 -0.30
N HIS A 36 8.98 -11.45 -0.13
CA HIS A 36 9.46 -11.87 1.18
C HIS A 36 10.48 -10.88 1.75
N ALA A 37 11.47 -10.46 0.95
CA ALA A 37 12.47 -9.49 1.38
C ALA A 37 11.84 -8.12 1.73
N MET A 38 10.82 -7.68 0.98
CA MET A 38 10.06 -6.46 1.28
C MET A 38 9.30 -6.58 2.61
N ALA A 39 8.65 -7.73 2.85
CA ALA A 39 7.91 -7.97 4.09
C ALA A 39 8.83 -8.02 5.32
N GLU A 40 10.00 -8.64 5.21
CA GLU A 40 11.02 -8.66 6.26
C GLU A 40 11.52 -7.24 6.57
N GLU A 41 11.75 -6.42 5.54
CA GLU A 41 12.17 -5.04 5.76
C GLU A 41 11.05 -4.22 6.42
N LEU A 42 9.78 -4.40 6.02
CA LEU A 42 8.64 -3.79 6.73
C LEU A 42 8.59 -4.26 8.19
N ARG A 43 8.82 -5.55 8.46
CA ARG A 43 8.88 -6.07 9.83
C ARG A 43 9.99 -5.39 10.64
N ARG A 44 11.15 -5.16 10.03
CA ARG A 44 12.27 -4.44 10.67
C ARG A 44 11.91 -2.98 10.95
N LEU A 45 11.31 -2.29 9.97
CA LEU A 45 10.90 -0.90 10.09
C LEU A 45 9.82 -0.71 11.16
N PHE A 46 8.88 -1.64 11.29
CA PHE A 46 7.84 -1.63 12.32
C PHE A 46 8.19 -2.47 13.56
N ALA A 47 9.49 -2.70 13.82
CA ALA A 47 9.92 -3.45 15.01
C ALA A 47 9.39 -2.78 16.30
N GLY A 48 8.84 -3.61 17.21
CA GLY A 48 8.23 -3.15 18.45
C GLY A 48 6.76 -2.73 18.34
N GLU A 49 6.23 -2.56 17.12
CA GLU A 49 4.79 -2.31 16.92
C GLU A 49 3.99 -3.61 17.03
N ARG A 50 2.90 -3.55 17.80
CA ARG A 50 1.87 -4.58 17.72
C ARG A 50 1.12 -4.42 16.41
N VAL A 51 0.99 -5.50 15.65
CA VAL A 51 0.19 -5.54 14.43
C VAL A 51 -0.68 -6.79 14.47
N ASP A 52 -1.99 -6.60 14.53
CA ASP A 52 -2.97 -7.68 14.60
C ASP A 52 -3.52 -8.04 13.22
N LYS A 53 -3.45 -7.09 12.29
CA LYS A 53 -4.00 -7.23 10.93
C LYS A 53 -3.23 -6.43 9.90
N ILE A 54 -3.03 -7.01 8.73
CA ILE A 54 -2.60 -6.28 7.54
C ILE A 54 -3.84 -5.90 6.73
N LEU A 55 -3.90 -4.67 6.24
CA LEU A 55 -4.98 -4.19 5.37
C LEU A 55 -4.41 -3.60 4.09
N THR A 56 -5.04 -3.91 2.97
CA THR A 56 -4.71 -3.34 1.65
C THR A 56 -5.97 -3.12 0.81
N VAL A 57 -5.78 -2.70 -0.44
CA VAL A 57 -6.85 -2.62 -1.44
C VAL A 57 -6.51 -3.49 -2.65
N GLU A 58 -7.53 -4.10 -3.27
CA GLU A 58 -7.33 -4.86 -4.51
C GLU A 58 -6.86 -3.95 -5.68
N ALA A 59 -6.03 -4.47 -6.63
CA ALA A 59 -5.57 -5.84 -6.66
C ALA A 59 -4.06 -5.93 -6.30
N SER A 60 -3.24 -4.95 -6.67
CA SER A 60 -1.76 -5.03 -6.63
C SER A 60 -1.18 -5.09 -5.22
N GLY A 61 -1.84 -4.50 -4.23
CA GLY A 61 -1.41 -4.57 -2.83
C GLY A 61 -1.56 -5.96 -2.19
N ILE A 62 -2.40 -6.86 -2.76
CA ILE A 62 -2.75 -8.14 -2.13
C ILE A 62 -1.52 -9.04 -1.91
N ALA A 63 -0.63 -9.14 -2.91
CA ALA A 63 0.55 -10.00 -2.78
C ALA A 63 1.48 -9.54 -1.65
N LEU A 64 1.72 -8.23 -1.56
CA LEU A 64 2.50 -7.64 -0.47
C LEU A 64 1.81 -7.87 0.89
N ALA A 65 0.49 -7.68 0.95
CA ALA A 65 -0.28 -7.88 2.18
C ALA A 65 -0.20 -9.33 2.68
N VAL A 66 -0.33 -10.32 1.79
CA VAL A 66 -0.22 -11.74 2.14
C VAL A 66 1.16 -12.06 2.70
N MET A 67 2.22 -11.61 2.01
CA MET A 67 3.59 -11.89 2.46
C MET A 67 3.92 -11.13 3.76
N THR A 68 3.46 -9.88 3.89
CA THR A 68 3.61 -9.12 5.15
C THR A 68 2.87 -9.80 6.29
N GLY A 69 1.63 -10.27 6.06
CA GLY A 69 0.87 -11.02 7.04
C GLY A 69 1.57 -12.31 7.49
N TYR A 70 2.18 -13.03 6.55
CA TYR A 70 2.99 -14.21 6.85
C TYR A 70 4.17 -13.89 7.78
N VAL A 71 4.94 -12.85 7.46
CA VAL A 71 6.12 -12.43 8.24
C VAL A 71 5.73 -11.86 9.62
N PHE A 72 4.62 -11.13 9.70
CA PHE A 72 4.11 -10.59 10.98
C PHE A 72 3.36 -11.62 11.82
N GLY A 73 3.01 -12.78 11.26
CA GLY A 73 2.23 -13.82 11.95
C GLY A 73 0.76 -13.43 12.15
N CYS A 74 0.20 -12.60 11.28
CA CYS A 74 -1.19 -12.15 11.37
C CYS A 74 -1.92 -12.28 10.02
N ARG A 75 -3.25 -12.15 10.07
CA ARG A 75 -4.07 -12.24 8.85
C ARG A 75 -4.00 -10.97 8.03
N ALA A 76 -4.10 -11.11 6.70
CA ALA A 76 -4.31 -10.01 5.79
C ALA A 76 -5.76 -9.95 5.32
N ALA A 77 -6.30 -8.73 5.22
CA ALA A 77 -7.58 -8.43 4.61
C ALA A 77 -7.37 -7.43 3.46
N PHE A 78 -8.27 -7.41 2.49
CA PHE A 78 -8.23 -6.41 1.44
C PHE A 78 -9.61 -5.82 1.16
N ALA A 79 -9.65 -4.51 0.99
CA ALA A 79 -10.82 -3.80 0.54
C ALA A 79 -11.03 -4.02 -0.97
N LYS A 80 -12.28 -4.18 -1.37
CA LYS A 80 -12.68 -4.39 -2.77
C LYS A 80 -13.19 -3.10 -3.39
N LYS A 81 -12.88 -2.89 -4.68
CA LYS A 81 -13.33 -1.71 -5.45
C LYS A 81 -14.76 -1.80 -5.96
N SER A 82 -15.41 -2.94 -5.80
CA SER A 82 -16.80 -3.15 -6.20
C SER A 82 -17.50 -4.11 -5.27
N LYS A 83 -18.81 -3.90 -5.08
CA LYS A 83 -19.67 -4.82 -4.32
C LYS A 83 -19.92 -6.06 -5.17
N SER A 84 -19.33 -7.21 -4.82
CA SER A 84 -19.73 -8.49 -5.40
C SER A 84 -21.02 -8.99 -4.75
N LYS A 85 -21.82 -9.78 -5.48
CA LYS A 85 -23.10 -10.35 -4.99
C LYS A 85 -22.95 -11.18 -3.70
N ASN A 86 -21.73 -11.57 -3.36
CA ASN A 86 -21.42 -12.42 -2.20
C ASN A 86 -20.93 -11.63 -0.97
N ILE A 87 -20.92 -10.30 -1.02
CA ILE A 87 -20.56 -9.49 0.15
C ILE A 87 -21.86 -9.12 0.86
N SER A 88 -21.91 -9.41 2.18
CA SER A 88 -23.00 -8.97 3.06
C SER A 88 -23.22 -7.46 2.94
N ASP A 89 -24.44 -6.98 3.25
CA ASP A 89 -24.71 -5.54 3.28
C ASP A 89 -24.01 -4.83 4.45
N ASP A 90 -23.42 -5.59 5.37
CA ASP A 90 -22.71 -5.07 6.55
C ASP A 90 -21.21 -4.85 6.24
N VAL A 91 -20.92 -3.69 5.68
CA VAL A 91 -19.57 -3.31 5.24
C VAL A 91 -19.16 -1.96 5.80
N TYR A 92 -17.84 -1.77 5.95
CA TYR A 92 -17.21 -0.46 5.97
C TYR A 92 -17.01 -0.01 4.54
N SER A 93 -17.17 1.27 4.25
CA SER A 93 -16.98 1.82 2.91
C SER A 93 -16.29 3.18 2.93
N ALA A 94 -15.48 3.44 1.91
CA ALA A 94 -14.84 4.74 1.72
C ALA A 94 -14.78 5.08 0.22
N GLU A 95 -14.90 6.36 -0.09
CA GLU A 95 -14.66 6.86 -1.44
C GLU A 95 -13.17 7.13 -1.64
N VAL A 96 -12.62 6.65 -2.76
CA VAL A 96 -11.24 6.85 -3.18
C VAL A 96 -11.22 7.49 -4.56
N VAL A 97 -10.66 8.68 -4.67
CA VAL A 97 -10.51 9.36 -5.95
C VAL A 97 -9.30 8.77 -6.68
N SER A 98 -9.55 8.13 -7.84
CA SER A 98 -8.48 7.62 -8.68
C SER A 98 -7.78 8.76 -9.40
N TYR A 99 -6.51 8.97 -9.10
CA TYR A 99 -5.69 9.99 -9.77
C TYR A 99 -5.51 9.73 -11.26
N THR A 100 -5.44 8.46 -11.67
CA THR A 100 -5.15 8.06 -13.07
C THR A 100 -6.36 8.20 -14.00
N HIS A 101 -7.58 8.13 -13.46
CA HIS A 101 -8.81 8.12 -14.25
C HIS A 101 -9.82 9.20 -13.89
N GLY A 102 -9.54 10.02 -12.87
CA GLY A 102 -10.47 11.06 -12.38
C GLY A 102 -11.80 10.52 -11.83
N ASN A 103 -11.93 9.21 -11.73
CA ASN A 103 -13.16 8.55 -11.25
C ASN A 103 -13.06 8.32 -9.74
N THR A 104 -14.16 8.55 -9.05
CA THR A 104 -14.31 8.14 -7.65
C THR A 104 -14.72 6.68 -7.61
N ASN A 105 -13.94 5.86 -6.93
CA ASN A 105 -14.26 4.47 -6.68
C ASN A 105 -14.62 4.28 -5.21
N THR A 106 -15.68 3.53 -4.94
CA THR A 106 -15.98 3.10 -3.57
C THR A 106 -15.20 1.83 -3.27
N VAL A 107 -14.42 1.86 -2.18
CA VAL A 107 -13.79 0.66 -1.63
C VAL A 107 -14.59 0.17 -0.43
N ILE A 108 -14.75 -1.14 -0.31
CA ILE A 108 -15.56 -1.78 0.73
C ILE A 108 -14.82 -2.92 1.40
N LEU A 109 -15.05 -3.11 2.70
CA LEU A 109 -14.55 -4.22 3.49
C LEU A 109 -15.68 -4.77 4.37
N SER A 110 -15.91 -6.09 4.36
CA SER A 110 -16.88 -6.70 5.29
C SER A 110 -16.46 -6.48 6.73
N LYS A 111 -17.41 -6.11 7.59
CA LYS A 111 -17.18 -5.91 9.03
C LYS A 111 -16.76 -7.20 9.76
N GLU A 112 -16.99 -8.37 9.16
CA GLU A 112 -16.52 -9.65 9.67
C GLU A 112 -15.00 -9.77 9.75
N TYR A 113 -14.25 -8.92 9.01
CA TYR A 113 -12.82 -9.08 8.87
C TYR A 113 -11.98 -7.97 9.51
N LEU A 114 -12.62 -6.96 10.11
CA LEU A 114 -11.94 -5.89 10.82
C LEU A 114 -12.76 -5.45 12.03
N HIS A 115 -12.15 -5.47 13.22
CA HIS A 115 -12.85 -5.26 14.48
C HIS A 115 -12.22 -4.15 15.32
N ALA A 116 -13.02 -3.59 16.22
CA ALA A 116 -12.58 -2.57 17.16
C ALA A 116 -11.42 -3.07 18.04
N GLY A 117 -10.43 -2.20 18.27
CA GLY A 117 -9.24 -2.48 19.07
C GLY A 117 -8.16 -3.33 18.36
N GLU A 118 -8.39 -3.82 17.13
CA GLU A 118 -7.31 -4.39 16.31
C GLU A 118 -6.34 -3.30 15.88
N ARG A 119 -5.04 -3.59 15.93
CA ARG A 119 -4.00 -2.69 15.45
C ARG A 119 -3.60 -3.06 14.03
N VAL A 120 -3.80 -2.14 13.09
CA VAL A 120 -3.77 -2.38 11.65
C VAL A 120 -2.55 -1.73 11.02
N LEU A 121 -1.75 -2.51 10.29
CA LEU A 121 -0.76 -2.00 9.36
C LEU A 121 -1.36 -2.01 7.94
N ILE A 122 -1.49 -0.84 7.33
CA ILE A 122 -1.87 -0.74 5.92
C ILE A 122 -0.63 -0.99 5.07
N VAL A 123 -0.75 -1.80 4.02
CA VAL A 123 0.32 -1.98 3.03
C VAL A 123 -0.21 -1.76 1.61
N ASP A 124 0.62 -1.19 0.75
CA ASP A 124 0.25 -1.01 -0.67
C ASP A 124 1.49 -1.04 -1.56
N ASP A 125 1.29 -1.28 -2.85
CA ASP A 125 2.37 -1.32 -3.84
C ASP A 125 2.86 0.09 -4.20
N PHE A 126 1.95 1.07 -4.38
CA PHE A 126 2.30 2.44 -4.73
C PHE A 126 1.64 3.47 -3.81
N LEU A 127 2.42 4.47 -3.42
CA LEU A 127 1.92 5.70 -2.81
C LEU A 127 2.19 6.89 -3.75
N ALA A 128 1.12 7.46 -4.25
CA ALA A 128 1.13 8.64 -5.11
C ALA A 128 0.58 9.86 -4.35
N THR A 129 -0.68 10.20 -4.57
CA THR A 129 -1.36 11.30 -3.84
C THR A 129 -1.87 10.90 -2.46
N GLY A 130 -1.90 9.60 -2.13
CA GLY A 130 -2.38 9.09 -0.85
C GLY A 130 -3.86 8.73 -0.80
N ALA A 131 -4.62 8.92 -1.88
CA ALA A 131 -6.07 8.69 -1.86
C ALA A 131 -6.50 7.28 -1.45
N ALA A 132 -5.78 6.24 -1.89
CA ALA A 132 -6.05 4.86 -1.48
C ALA A 132 -5.83 4.66 0.02
N LEU A 133 -4.73 5.19 0.57
CA LEU A 133 -4.44 5.15 2.00
C LEU A 133 -5.51 5.88 2.82
N GLU A 134 -5.95 7.05 2.38
CA GLU A 134 -7.02 7.81 3.04
C GLU A 134 -8.30 6.97 3.13
N GLY A 135 -8.68 6.30 2.05
CA GLY A 135 -9.83 5.40 2.03
C GLY A 135 -9.68 4.23 3.02
N LEU A 136 -8.51 3.59 3.05
CA LEU A 136 -8.24 2.50 3.99
C LEU A 136 -8.18 2.98 5.44
N MET A 137 -7.61 4.16 5.71
CA MET A 137 -7.60 4.78 7.05
C MET A 137 -9.03 5.12 7.52
N SER A 138 -9.90 5.56 6.61
CA SER A 138 -11.32 5.76 6.91
C SER A 138 -12.00 4.45 7.33
N ILE A 139 -11.73 3.34 6.61
CA ILE A 139 -12.23 2.01 6.97
C ILE A 139 -11.73 1.58 8.36
N VAL A 140 -10.44 1.78 8.66
CA VAL A 140 -9.86 1.48 9.99
C VAL A 140 -10.59 2.27 11.09
N SER A 141 -10.82 3.56 10.85
CA SER A 141 -11.55 4.43 11.79
C SER A 141 -13.00 4.00 12.00
N GLN A 142 -13.72 3.66 10.92
CA GLN A 142 -15.11 3.17 11.00
C GLN A 142 -15.21 1.87 11.80
N ALA A 143 -14.19 1.03 11.74
CA ALA A 143 -14.13 -0.22 12.49
C ALA A 143 -13.83 0.00 13.99
N GLY A 144 -13.44 1.20 14.41
CA GLY A 144 -12.90 1.41 15.75
C GLY A 144 -11.56 0.73 15.98
N ALA A 145 -10.85 0.43 14.91
CA ALA A 145 -9.51 -0.15 14.92
C ALA A 145 -8.44 0.96 15.02
N GLU A 146 -7.22 0.58 15.38
CA GLU A 146 -6.10 1.50 15.53
C GLU A 146 -5.13 1.37 14.35
N LEU A 147 -4.67 2.50 13.82
CA LEU A 147 -3.65 2.50 12.76
C LEU A 147 -2.25 2.35 13.37
N ALA A 148 -1.52 1.30 13.00
CA ALA A 148 -0.09 1.14 13.32
C ALA A 148 0.80 1.99 12.40
N GLY A 149 0.38 2.16 11.16
CA GLY A 149 1.06 2.92 10.13
C GLY A 149 0.78 2.37 8.73
N ALA A 150 1.56 2.83 7.77
CA ALA A 150 1.51 2.37 6.39
C ALA A 150 2.89 1.92 5.89
N GLY A 151 2.96 0.72 5.30
CA GLY A 151 4.13 0.15 4.66
C GLY A 151 3.95 0.13 3.14
N ILE A 152 4.79 0.82 2.40
CA ILE A 152 4.64 1.07 0.96
C ILE A 152 5.84 0.49 0.21
N ALA A 153 5.60 -0.26 -0.88
CA ALA A 153 6.70 -0.69 -1.71
C ALA A 153 7.34 0.49 -2.44
N VAL A 154 6.58 1.29 -3.18
CA VAL A 154 7.11 2.39 -4.00
C VAL A 154 6.35 3.69 -3.72
N GLU A 155 7.03 4.69 -3.21
CA GLU A 155 6.50 6.04 -3.00
C GLU A 155 6.97 6.99 -4.08
N LYS A 156 6.05 7.68 -4.74
CA LYS A 156 6.35 8.80 -5.64
C LYS A 156 6.33 10.11 -4.84
N VAL A 157 7.46 10.43 -4.21
CA VAL A 157 7.56 11.57 -3.26
C VAL A 157 7.15 12.89 -3.90
N PHE A 158 7.47 13.09 -5.18
CA PHE A 158 7.10 14.29 -5.94
C PHE A 158 5.58 14.50 -6.11
N GLN A 159 4.75 13.51 -5.76
CA GLN A 159 3.28 13.65 -5.76
C GLN A 159 2.72 14.05 -4.38
N GLY A 160 3.55 14.08 -3.34
CA GLY A 160 3.25 14.71 -2.06
C GLY A 160 2.37 13.93 -1.09
N GLY A 161 1.79 12.77 -1.49
CA GLY A 161 0.85 12.03 -0.64
C GLY A 161 1.49 11.51 0.64
N GLY A 162 2.72 10.99 0.56
CA GLY A 162 3.45 10.51 1.74
C GLY A 162 3.78 11.63 2.72
N ASP A 163 4.22 12.77 2.23
CA ASP A 163 4.56 13.92 3.07
C ASP A 163 3.32 14.52 3.73
N ALA A 164 2.19 14.60 3.01
CA ALA A 164 0.92 15.04 3.56
C ALA A 164 0.43 14.13 4.70
N LEU A 165 0.57 12.82 4.57
CA LEU A 165 0.22 11.86 5.60
C LEU A 165 1.16 11.96 6.82
N ARG A 166 2.47 12.04 6.61
CA ARG A 166 3.46 12.21 7.68
C ARG A 166 3.24 13.51 8.46
N ALA A 167 2.91 14.61 7.78
CA ALA A 167 2.59 15.91 8.41
C ALA A 167 1.37 15.83 9.35
N ARG A 168 0.48 14.88 9.13
CA ARG A 168 -0.67 14.58 10.02
C ARG A 168 -0.36 13.55 11.11
N GLY A 169 0.90 13.17 11.27
CA GLY A 169 1.34 12.22 12.30
C GLY A 169 1.16 10.75 11.90
N VAL A 170 0.82 10.44 10.65
CA VAL A 170 0.75 9.06 10.17
C VAL A 170 2.16 8.54 9.91
N ARG A 171 2.49 7.42 10.54
CA ARG A 171 3.74 6.72 10.24
C ARG A 171 3.66 6.08 8.86
N VAL A 172 4.49 6.53 7.93
CA VAL A 172 4.59 5.99 6.56
C VAL A 172 6.02 5.58 6.30
N GLU A 173 6.23 4.29 6.12
CA GLU A 173 7.52 3.69 5.77
C GLU A 173 7.47 3.20 4.32
N SER A 174 8.37 3.71 3.49
CA SER A 174 8.39 3.39 2.06
C SER A 174 9.72 2.75 1.67
N LEU A 175 9.66 1.59 1.02
CA LEU A 175 10.84 0.77 0.71
C LEU A 175 11.68 1.34 -0.44
N ALA A 176 11.03 1.96 -1.42
CA ALA A 176 11.69 2.72 -2.49
C ALA A 176 11.01 4.09 -2.63
N ARG A 177 11.77 5.16 -2.50
CA ARG A 177 11.26 6.54 -2.54
C ARG A 177 11.76 7.24 -3.80
N ILE A 178 10.89 7.42 -4.78
CA ILE A 178 11.21 8.07 -6.05
C ILE A 178 11.12 9.59 -5.87
N ALA A 179 12.27 10.27 -5.99
CA ALA A 179 12.37 11.71 -5.88
C ALA A 179 11.86 12.43 -7.14
N SER A 180 12.18 11.89 -8.31
CA SER A 180 11.74 12.45 -9.59
C SER A 180 11.60 11.38 -10.66
N MET A 181 10.76 11.65 -11.65
CA MET A 181 10.60 10.84 -12.86
C MET A 181 10.55 11.74 -14.09
N SER A 182 11.14 11.27 -15.18
CA SER A 182 11.08 11.87 -16.51
C SER A 182 10.87 10.76 -17.55
N ASP A 183 10.63 11.13 -18.80
CA ASP A 183 10.46 10.14 -19.88
C ASP A 183 11.70 9.25 -20.11
N THR A 184 12.86 9.65 -19.58
CA THR A 184 14.14 8.96 -19.77
C THR A 184 14.64 8.23 -18.52
N GLY A 185 13.98 8.36 -17.38
CA GLY A 185 14.42 7.68 -16.15
C GLY A 185 13.79 8.23 -14.87
N LEU A 186 14.29 7.73 -13.75
CA LEU A 186 13.88 8.14 -12.42
C LEU A 186 15.09 8.27 -11.48
N THR A 187 14.91 9.02 -10.40
CA THR A 187 15.88 9.12 -9.31
C THR A 187 15.22 8.78 -7.99
N PHE A 188 15.97 8.17 -7.09
CA PHE A 188 15.50 7.92 -5.72
C PHE A 188 15.95 9.05 -4.78
N VAL A 189 15.22 9.18 -3.66
CA VAL A 189 15.65 10.02 -2.55
C VAL A 189 16.96 9.45 -1.99
N GLN A 190 17.98 10.28 -1.88
CA GLN A 190 19.23 9.88 -1.20
C GLN A 190 19.00 9.86 0.31
N ASN A 191 19.35 8.76 0.96
CA ASN A 191 19.33 8.61 2.41
C ASN A 191 20.57 9.25 3.03
#